data_7dcf8aa3e422c1702cc29d323420342a
#
_entry.id   7dcf8aa3e422c1702cc29d323420342a
#
_cell.length_a   1.000
_cell.length_b   1.000
_cell.length_c   1.000
_cell.angle_alpha   90.00
_cell.angle_beta   90.00
_cell.angle_gamma   90.00
#
_symmetry.space_group_name_H-M   'P 1'
#
loop_
_entity.id
_entity.type
_entity.pdbx_description
1 polymer ?
#
loop_
_entity_poly.entity_id
_entity_poly.type
_entity_poly.pdbx_seq_one_letter_code
_entity_poly.pdbx_strand_id
1 'polypeptide(L)'
;MYFQVRVRVDVARMAEFGAKLRDGSLDRSFIRGETYCLADDPAVGFSVWETRDRAEFETVFSAWKPYYSETEVRPLITPAEAMRQLAR
;
A
#
# COMPACT_ATOMS: atom_id res chain seq x y z
N MET A 1 -0.24 -11.27 7.52
CA MET A 1 -0.97 -11.23 6.25
C MET A 1 -0.40 -10.12 5.38
N TYR A 2 -0.21 -10.40 4.11
CA TYR A 2 0.41 -9.46 3.18
C TYR A 2 -0.61 -8.91 2.20
N PHE A 3 -0.43 -7.64 1.82
CA PHE A 3 -1.28 -6.97 0.84
C PHE A 3 -0.41 -6.23 -0.17
N GLN A 4 -0.75 -6.35 -1.45
CA GLN A 4 -0.23 -5.45 -2.47
C GLN A 4 -1.14 -4.24 -2.54
N VAL A 5 -0.54 -3.06 -2.47
CA VAL A 5 -1.27 -1.79 -2.54
C VAL A 5 -0.80 -1.03 -3.78
N ARG A 6 -1.74 -0.73 -4.66
CA ARG A 6 -1.53 0.12 -5.82
C ARG A 6 -2.39 1.37 -5.63
N VAL A 7 -1.78 2.54 -5.74
CA VAL A 7 -2.46 3.80 -5.49
C VAL A 7 -2.17 4.79 -6.62
N ARG A 8 -3.09 5.73 -6.80
CA ARG A 8 -2.82 6.96 -7.55
C ARG A 8 -2.89 8.12 -6.59
N VAL A 9 -1.80 8.87 -6.47
CA VAL A 9 -1.75 10.04 -5.59
C VAL A 9 -2.62 11.14 -6.16
N ASP A 10 -3.43 11.77 -5.30
CA ASP A 10 -4.15 12.99 -5.65
C ASP A 10 -3.14 14.15 -5.68
N VAL A 11 -2.79 14.60 -6.87
CA VAL A 11 -1.77 15.62 -7.08
C VAL A 11 -2.11 16.92 -6.35
N ALA A 12 -3.41 17.24 -6.23
CA ALA A 12 -3.86 18.43 -5.51
C ALA A 12 -3.55 18.36 -4.01
N ARG A 13 -3.35 17.18 -3.46
CA ARG A 13 -3.03 16.97 -2.04
C ARG A 13 -1.59 16.52 -1.80
N MET A 14 -0.75 16.55 -2.82
CA MET A 14 0.61 16.02 -2.73
C MET A 14 1.46 16.74 -1.68
N ALA A 15 1.36 18.06 -1.58
CA ALA A 15 2.12 18.83 -0.60
C ALA A 15 1.75 18.45 0.84
N GLU A 16 0.46 18.29 1.10
CA GLU A 16 -0.04 17.83 2.41
C GLU A 16 0.43 16.42 2.71
N PHE A 17 0.33 15.53 1.72
CA PHE A 17 0.79 14.15 1.85
C PHE A 17 2.28 14.08 2.20
N GLY A 18 3.11 14.84 1.47
CA GLY A 18 4.54 14.92 1.75
C GLY A 18 4.85 15.43 3.15
N ALA A 19 4.10 16.42 3.64
CA ALA A 19 4.25 16.94 5.00
C ALA A 19 3.92 15.86 6.04
N LYS A 20 2.84 15.09 5.83
CA LYS A 20 2.44 14.01 6.73
C LYS A 20 3.47 12.87 6.76
N LEU A 21 4.09 12.57 5.63
CA LEU A 21 5.18 11.59 5.59
C LEU A 21 6.40 12.06 6.39
N ARG A 22 6.76 13.34 6.25
CA ARG A 22 7.93 13.90 6.93
C ARG A 22 7.73 14.03 8.44
N ASP A 23 6.53 14.37 8.90
CA ASP A 23 6.26 14.57 10.33
C ASP A 23 5.93 13.27 11.09
N GLY A 24 5.87 12.13 10.40
CA GLY A 24 5.60 10.84 11.01
C GLY A 24 4.12 10.59 11.32
N SER A 25 3.21 11.43 10.85
CA SER A 25 1.76 11.24 11.07
C SER A 25 1.23 10.00 10.37
N LEU A 26 1.88 9.58 9.26
CA LEU A 26 1.52 8.35 8.56
C LEU A 26 2.51 7.25 8.95
N ASP A 27 1.99 6.19 9.54
CA ASP A 27 2.80 5.07 10.02
C ASP A 27 3.26 4.20 8.86
N ARG A 28 4.58 4.19 8.61
CA ARG A 28 5.21 3.43 7.54
C ARG A 28 5.72 2.07 8.00
N SER A 29 5.56 1.74 9.28
CA SER A 29 6.15 0.53 9.87
C SER A 29 5.53 -0.76 9.33
N PHE A 30 4.35 -0.68 8.74
CA PHE A 30 3.67 -1.84 8.15
C PHE A 30 4.09 -2.11 6.70
N ILE A 31 4.83 -1.19 6.08
CA ILE A 31 5.29 -1.35 4.70
C ILE A 31 6.56 -2.20 4.70
N ARG A 32 6.59 -3.20 3.82
CA ARG A 32 7.72 -4.13 3.68
C ARG A 32 8.43 -3.89 2.36
N GLY A 33 9.77 -3.74 2.44
CA GLY A 33 10.60 -3.47 1.28
C GLY A 33 10.44 -2.04 0.75
N GLU A 34 10.90 -1.85 -0.47
CA GLU A 34 10.86 -0.54 -1.14
C GLU A 34 9.50 -0.27 -1.74
N THR A 35 9.15 1.02 -1.79
CA THR A 35 8.01 1.47 -2.56
C THR A 35 8.50 2.01 -3.90
N TYR A 36 7.73 1.74 -4.95
CA TYR A 36 8.09 2.16 -6.30
C TYR A 36 6.93 2.87 -6.96
N CYS A 37 7.24 3.80 -7.87
CA CYS A 37 6.25 4.44 -8.72
C CYS A 37 6.52 4.04 -10.17
N LEU A 38 5.48 4.09 -11.01
CA LEU A 38 5.67 3.83 -12.44
C LEU A 38 6.51 4.94 -13.07
N ALA A 39 7.51 4.57 -13.87
CA ALA A 39 8.39 5.54 -14.52
C ALA A 39 7.64 6.42 -15.53
N ASP A 40 6.65 5.84 -16.20
CA ASP A 40 5.83 6.54 -17.21
C ASP A 40 4.55 7.14 -16.65
N ASP A 41 4.26 6.91 -15.36
CA ASP A 41 3.11 7.51 -14.67
C ASP A 41 3.43 7.64 -13.17
N PRO A 42 4.24 8.64 -12.79
CA PRO A 42 4.79 8.72 -11.42
C PRO A 42 3.75 8.92 -10.31
N ALA A 43 2.52 9.28 -10.66
CA ALA A 43 1.44 9.36 -9.67
C ALA A 43 1.00 7.99 -9.16
N VAL A 44 1.31 6.93 -9.91
CA VAL A 44 0.94 5.55 -9.55
C VAL A 44 2.08 4.91 -8.76
N GLY A 45 1.78 4.45 -7.55
CA GLY A 45 2.75 3.81 -6.68
C GLY A 45 2.33 2.42 -6.24
N PHE A 46 3.33 1.62 -5.87
CA PHE A 46 3.16 0.24 -5.41
C PHE A 46 3.89 0.04 -4.10
N SER A 47 3.25 -0.67 -3.19
CA SER A 47 3.86 -1.07 -1.93
C SER A 47 3.30 -2.43 -1.48
N VAL A 48 4.04 -3.08 -0.60
CA VAL A 48 3.61 -4.31 0.05
C VAL A 48 3.49 -4.02 1.54
N TRP A 49 2.36 -4.38 2.11
CA TRP A 49 2.05 -4.17 3.53
C TRP A 49 1.91 -5.50 4.24
N GLU A 50 2.38 -5.55 5.47
CA GLU A 50 2.18 -6.70 6.34
C GLU A 50 1.45 -6.27 7.60
N THR A 51 0.30 -6.91 7.88
CA THR A 51 -0.48 -6.70 9.09
C THR A 51 -0.91 -8.07 9.63
N ARG A 52 -1.44 -8.10 10.85
CA ARG A 52 -1.93 -9.34 11.46
C ARG A 52 -3.09 -9.93 10.66
N ASP A 53 -3.98 -9.06 10.20
CA ASP A 53 -5.18 -9.43 9.47
C ASP A 53 -5.68 -8.26 8.62
N ARG A 54 -6.77 -8.46 7.89
CA ARG A 54 -7.36 -7.44 7.05
C ARG A 54 -7.91 -6.26 7.86
N ALA A 55 -8.47 -6.52 9.03
CA ALA A 55 -9.05 -5.45 9.86
C ALA A 55 -7.98 -4.46 10.30
N GLU A 56 -6.81 -4.96 10.71
CA GLU A 56 -5.69 -4.10 11.05
C GLU A 56 -5.22 -3.31 9.84
N PHE A 57 -5.12 -3.95 8.66
CA PHE A 57 -4.74 -3.27 7.43
C PHE A 57 -5.69 -2.11 7.14
N GLU A 58 -6.99 -2.35 7.17
CA GLU A 58 -7.98 -1.31 6.87
C GLU A 58 -7.91 -0.16 7.85
N THR A 59 -7.69 -0.44 9.13
CA THR A 59 -7.53 0.58 10.16
C THR A 59 -6.30 1.46 9.89
N VAL A 60 -5.15 0.84 9.64
CA VAL A 60 -3.90 1.57 9.41
C VAL A 60 -3.96 2.34 8.09
N PHE A 61 -4.45 1.69 7.04
CA PHE A 61 -4.48 2.28 5.70
C PHE A 61 -5.50 3.42 5.59
N SER A 62 -6.51 3.46 6.45
CA SER A 62 -7.54 4.51 6.43
C SER A 62 -6.94 5.92 6.54
N ALA A 63 -5.83 6.07 7.27
CA ALA A 63 -5.14 7.36 7.40
C ALA A 63 -4.47 7.83 6.10
N TRP A 64 -4.17 6.89 5.20
CA TRP A 64 -3.51 7.16 3.92
C TRP A 64 -4.50 7.47 2.79
N LYS A 65 -5.68 6.86 2.84
CA LYS A 65 -6.68 6.95 1.76
C LYS A 65 -7.02 8.36 1.30
N PRO A 66 -7.14 9.37 2.19
CA PRO A 66 -7.52 10.72 1.75
C PRO A 66 -6.58 11.34 0.72
N TYR A 67 -5.34 10.85 0.62
CA TYR A 67 -4.32 11.39 -0.29
C TYR A 67 -4.31 10.72 -1.67
N TYR A 68 -5.18 9.73 -1.87
CA TYR A 68 -5.21 8.94 -3.10
C TYR A 68 -6.54 9.15 -3.83
N SER A 69 -6.47 9.34 -5.16
CA SER A 69 -7.65 9.38 -6.01
C SER A 69 -8.13 7.98 -6.39
N GLU A 70 -7.21 6.99 -6.38
CA GLU A 70 -7.53 5.59 -6.66
C GLU A 70 -6.71 4.71 -5.73
N THR A 71 -7.32 3.62 -5.28
CA THR A 71 -6.64 2.58 -4.50
C THR A 71 -7.07 1.21 -4.99
N GLU A 72 -6.11 0.29 -5.08
CA GLU A 72 -6.36 -1.12 -5.34
C GLU A 72 -5.55 -1.93 -4.35
N VAL A 73 -6.22 -2.77 -3.58
CA VAL A 73 -5.60 -3.60 -2.54
C VAL A 73 -5.90 -5.05 -2.84
N ARG A 74 -4.85 -5.88 -2.91
CA ARG A 74 -4.99 -7.32 -3.15
C ARG A 74 -4.25 -8.10 -2.07
N PRO A 75 -4.90 -9.08 -1.44
CA PRO A 75 -4.19 -9.97 -0.52
C PRO A 75 -3.17 -10.82 -1.28
N LEU A 76 -2.04 -11.06 -0.63
CA LEU A 76 -0.95 -11.84 -1.20
C LEU A 76 -0.76 -13.12 -0.40
N ILE A 77 -0.31 -14.16 -1.09
CA ILE A 77 0.10 -15.42 -0.47
C ILE A 77 1.53 -15.73 -0.91
N THR A 78 2.20 -16.63 -0.17
CA THR A 78 3.55 -17.06 -0.54
C THR A 78 3.51 -17.96 -1.79
N PRO A 79 4.64 -18.08 -2.52
CA PRO A 79 4.71 -19.03 -3.63
C PRO A 79 4.39 -20.47 -3.22
N ALA A 80 4.79 -20.90 -2.01
CA ALA A 80 4.49 -22.22 -1.51
C ALA A 80 2.98 -22.44 -1.36
N GLU A 81 2.27 -21.44 -0.81
CA GLU A 81 0.82 -21.46 -0.69
C GLU A 81 0.14 -21.47 -2.06
N ALA A 82 0.65 -20.65 -2.99
CA ALA A 82 0.13 -20.61 -4.36
C ALA A 82 0.29 -21.96 -5.05
N MET A 83 1.45 -22.61 -4.87
CA MET A 83 1.70 -23.96 -5.44
C MET A 83 0.72 -24.98 -4.91
N ARG A 84 0.42 -24.95 -3.61
CA ARG A 84 -0.58 -25.87 -3.02
C ARG A 84 -1.96 -25.67 -3.63
N GLN A 85 -2.36 -24.42 -3.87
CA GLN A 85 -3.66 -24.11 -4.48
C GLN A 85 -3.73 -24.53 -5.95
N LEU A 86 -2.64 -24.30 -6.68
CA LEU A 86 -2.58 -24.61 -8.12
C LEU A 86 -2.46 -26.12 -8.40
N ALA A 87 -1.97 -26.91 -7.46
CA ALA A 87 -1.78 -28.35 -7.60
C ALA A 87 -3.05 -29.18 -7.44
N ARG A 88 -4.17 -28.57 -7.14
CA ARG A 88 -5.45 -29.27 -6.96
C ARG A 88 -6.10 -29.64 -8.29
#